data_85ae3d0210e425d455d201df356c2a4a
#
_entry.id   85ae3d0210e425d455d201df356c2a4a
#
_cell.length_a   1.000
_cell.length_b   1.000
_cell.length_c   1.000
_cell.angle_alpha   90.00
_cell.angle_beta   90.00
_cell.angle_gamma   90.00
#
_symmetry.space_group_name_H-M   'P 1'
#
loop_
_entity.id
_entity.type
_entity.pdbx_description
1 polymer ?
#
loop_
_entity_poly.entity_id
_entity_poly.type
_entity_poly.pdbx_seq_one_letter_code
_entity_poly.pdbx_strand_id
1 'polypeptide(L)'
;PQTNHWTCSKKNGLTALIIGSLRDLRVNYYKSLSKKETLTDEQRQQYTVVSQALKVILNASYGVMGAEIFPLYFLPAAEATTAVGRYTILETIKKCEGTGIEVLYGDTDSLFIKNPTEEQIQKLIEQAKSDHGVDLEIDKTYRYCVLSNRKKNYLGVTNSGKVDVKGLTGKKSHTPAFIKKLFFELLDVLSVVQTM
;
A
#
# COMPACT_ATOMS: atom_id res chain seq x y z
N PRO A 1 2.51 -19.41 -5.72
CA PRO A 1 3.39 -19.20 -4.58
C PRO A 1 3.80 -20.54 -4.00
N GLN A 2 5.10 -20.71 -3.74
CA GLN A 2 5.62 -21.97 -3.19
C GLN A 2 5.38 -21.98 -1.68
N THR A 3 4.34 -22.67 -1.27
CA THR A 3 4.11 -23.02 0.14
C THR A 3 3.84 -24.52 0.20
N ASN A 4 4.15 -25.15 1.34
CA ASN A 4 3.82 -26.55 1.60
C ASN A 4 2.34 -26.72 2.03
N HIS A 5 1.52 -25.69 1.87
CA HIS A 5 0.13 -25.65 2.29
C HIS A 5 -0.80 -25.65 1.08
N TRP A 6 -1.96 -26.22 1.26
CA TRP A 6 -3.05 -26.21 0.28
C TRP A 6 -4.30 -25.54 0.86
N THR A 7 -5.14 -24.97 0.01
CA THR A 7 -6.40 -24.37 0.39
C THR A 7 -7.57 -25.11 -0.25
N CYS A 8 -8.68 -25.19 0.47
CA CYS A 8 -9.90 -25.77 -0.07
C CYS A 8 -10.55 -24.78 -1.05
N SER A 9 -10.74 -25.19 -2.31
CA SER A 9 -11.42 -24.40 -3.33
C SER A 9 -12.97 -24.50 -3.26
N LYS A 10 -13.49 -25.48 -2.48
CA LYS A 10 -14.94 -25.75 -2.42
C LYS A 10 -15.67 -25.00 -1.32
N LYS A 11 -14.98 -24.61 -0.24
CA LYS A 11 -15.58 -23.96 0.93
C LYS A 11 -14.65 -22.88 1.46
N ASN A 12 -15.23 -21.71 1.80
CA ASN A 12 -14.53 -20.68 2.54
C ASN A 12 -14.49 -21.04 4.03
N GLY A 13 -13.32 -20.87 4.65
CA GLY A 13 -13.19 -21.02 6.09
C GLY A 13 -13.86 -19.85 6.85
N LEU A 14 -14.20 -20.07 8.12
CA LEU A 14 -14.84 -19.06 8.96
C LEU A 14 -14.06 -17.74 9.01
N THR A 15 -12.75 -17.82 9.17
CA THR A 15 -11.87 -16.63 9.18
C THR A 15 -11.94 -15.86 7.87
N ALA A 16 -11.91 -16.56 6.73
CA ALA A 16 -12.02 -15.94 5.41
C ALA A 16 -13.37 -15.22 5.23
N LEU A 17 -14.46 -15.81 5.74
CA LEU A 17 -15.78 -15.18 5.71
C LEU A 17 -15.83 -13.92 6.58
N ILE A 18 -15.34 -13.97 7.80
CA ILE A 18 -15.34 -12.81 8.72
C ILE A 18 -14.47 -11.68 8.16
N ILE A 19 -13.21 -11.98 7.82
CA ILE A 19 -12.27 -10.98 7.34
C ILE A 19 -12.72 -10.41 5.97
N GLY A 20 -13.25 -11.27 5.09
CA GLY A 20 -13.81 -10.85 3.82
C GLY A 20 -15.00 -9.90 4.00
N SER A 21 -15.95 -10.24 4.88
CA SER A 21 -17.11 -9.38 5.18
C SER A 21 -16.70 -8.03 5.78
N LEU A 22 -15.73 -8.00 6.69
CA LEU A 22 -15.21 -6.75 7.26
C LEU A 22 -14.46 -5.90 6.21
N ARG A 23 -13.70 -6.55 5.31
CA ARG A 23 -13.05 -5.87 4.18
C ARG A 23 -14.09 -5.23 3.26
N ASP A 24 -15.10 -5.99 2.88
CA ASP A 24 -16.15 -5.52 1.97
C ASP A 24 -16.98 -4.39 2.60
N LEU A 25 -17.32 -4.51 3.86
CA LEU A 25 -17.96 -3.44 4.61
C LEU A 25 -17.09 -2.16 4.63
N ARG A 26 -15.79 -2.30 4.86
CA ARG A 26 -14.88 -1.17 4.83
C ARG A 26 -14.77 -0.54 3.43
N VAL A 27 -14.53 -1.35 2.39
CA VAL A 27 -14.21 -0.85 1.05
C VAL A 27 -15.46 -0.35 0.35
N ASN A 28 -16.52 -1.17 0.32
CA ASN A 28 -17.71 -0.90 -0.47
C ASN A 28 -18.66 0.09 0.23
N TYR A 29 -18.61 0.18 1.56
CA TYR A 29 -19.51 1.04 2.31
C TYR A 29 -18.78 2.25 2.91
N TYR A 30 -18.01 2.07 3.97
CA TYR A 30 -17.45 3.21 4.71
C TYR A 30 -16.42 4.04 3.94
N LYS A 31 -15.46 3.41 3.24
CA LYS A 31 -14.47 4.13 2.42
C LYS A 31 -15.12 4.82 1.22
N SER A 32 -16.13 4.18 0.62
CA SER A 32 -16.86 4.76 -0.51
C SER A 32 -17.71 5.94 -0.07
N LEU A 33 -18.46 5.79 1.04
CA LEU A 33 -19.28 6.87 1.58
C LEU A 33 -18.45 8.07 2.00
N SER A 34 -17.32 7.88 2.69
CA SER A 34 -16.47 8.99 3.15
C SER A 34 -15.96 9.92 2.04
N LYS A 35 -16.01 9.47 0.78
CA LYS A 35 -15.61 10.25 -0.40
C LYS A 35 -16.76 11.04 -1.05
N LYS A 36 -18.01 10.85 -0.62
CA LYS A 36 -19.15 11.56 -1.20
C LYS A 36 -19.15 13.04 -0.82
N GLU A 37 -19.35 13.90 -1.81
CA GLU A 37 -19.38 15.37 -1.61
C GLU A 37 -20.64 15.85 -0.88
N THR A 38 -21.74 15.06 -0.92
CA THR A 38 -23.05 15.41 -0.32
C THR A 38 -23.10 15.27 1.21
N LEU A 39 -22.03 14.75 1.85
CA LEU A 39 -22.00 14.55 3.29
C LEU A 39 -21.61 15.81 4.04
N THR A 40 -22.17 15.99 5.25
CA THR A 40 -21.67 16.96 6.21
C THR A 40 -20.25 16.55 6.68
N ASP A 41 -19.47 17.51 7.16
CA ASP A 41 -18.11 17.25 7.65
C ASP A 41 -18.12 16.25 8.82
N GLU A 42 -19.11 16.32 9.69
CA GLU A 42 -19.29 15.40 10.81
C GLU A 42 -19.54 13.96 10.33
N GLN A 43 -20.46 13.76 9.38
CA GLN A 43 -20.74 12.46 8.78
C GLN A 43 -19.50 11.89 8.06
N ARG A 44 -18.79 12.73 7.31
CA ARG A 44 -17.54 12.34 6.64
C ARG A 44 -16.49 11.88 7.63
N GLN A 45 -16.35 12.61 8.75
CA GLN A 45 -15.44 12.25 9.83
C GLN A 45 -15.82 10.90 10.46
N GLN A 46 -17.09 10.67 10.77
CA GLN A 46 -17.56 9.40 11.31
C GLN A 46 -17.24 8.23 10.39
N TYR A 47 -17.58 8.31 9.10
CA TYR A 47 -17.28 7.24 8.15
C TYR A 47 -15.77 7.02 7.98
N THR A 48 -14.97 8.06 8.03
CA THR A 48 -13.51 7.97 8.00
C THR A 48 -12.98 7.24 9.21
N VAL A 49 -13.44 7.57 10.42
CA VAL A 49 -13.03 6.92 11.67
C VAL A 49 -13.37 5.43 11.65
N VAL A 50 -14.61 5.07 11.27
CA VAL A 50 -15.01 3.66 11.16
C VAL A 50 -14.18 2.92 10.12
N SER A 51 -13.96 3.52 8.94
CA SER A 51 -13.10 2.93 7.91
C SER A 51 -11.66 2.69 8.39
N GLN A 52 -11.11 3.61 9.19
CA GLN A 52 -9.77 3.45 9.78
C GLN A 52 -9.75 2.37 10.88
N ALA A 53 -10.76 2.31 11.74
CA ALA A 53 -10.88 1.25 12.74
C ALA A 53 -10.95 -0.14 12.10
N LEU A 54 -11.77 -0.31 11.07
CA LEU A 54 -11.84 -1.55 10.29
C LEU A 54 -10.49 -1.90 9.65
N LYS A 55 -9.75 -0.90 9.13
CA LYS A 55 -8.41 -1.12 8.59
C LYS A 55 -7.44 -1.69 9.63
N VAL A 56 -7.49 -1.16 10.86
CA VAL A 56 -6.65 -1.66 11.96
C VAL A 56 -6.99 -3.12 12.28
N ILE A 57 -8.28 -3.46 12.40
CA ILE A 57 -8.73 -4.84 12.66
C ILE A 57 -8.27 -5.78 11.54
N LEU A 58 -8.46 -5.40 10.27
CA LEU A 58 -8.05 -6.21 9.12
C LEU A 58 -6.54 -6.44 9.08
N ASN A 59 -5.75 -5.41 9.36
CA ASN A 59 -4.30 -5.55 9.39
C ASN A 59 -3.81 -6.38 10.60
N ALA A 60 -4.45 -6.22 11.75
CA ALA A 60 -4.12 -6.97 12.95
C ALA A 60 -4.45 -8.47 12.82
N SER A 61 -5.50 -8.82 12.07
CA SER A 61 -5.94 -10.21 11.90
C SER A 61 -4.84 -11.11 11.32
N TYR A 62 -4.05 -10.60 10.38
CA TYR A 62 -2.89 -11.30 9.84
C TYR A 62 -1.83 -11.59 10.94
N GLY A 63 -1.50 -10.56 11.75
CA GLY A 63 -0.49 -10.68 12.79
C GLY A 63 -0.88 -11.69 13.88
N VAL A 64 -2.15 -11.70 14.29
CA VAL A 64 -2.62 -12.64 15.32
C VAL A 64 -2.68 -14.09 14.84
N MET A 65 -2.90 -14.32 13.55
CA MET A 65 -2.81 -15.68 12.98
C MET A 65 -1.38 -16.25 13.02
N GLY A 66 -0.36 -15.39 13.01
CA GLY A 66 1.04 -15.79 13.16
C GLY A 66 1.55 -15.85 14.61
N ALA A 67 0.72 -15.52 15.61
CA ALA A 67 1.11 -15.46 17.00
C ALA A 67 0.60 -16.69 17.79
N GLU A 68 1.51 -17.55 18.24
CA GLU A 68 1.19 -18.82 18.94
C GLU A 68 0.33 -18.65 20.19
N ILE A 69 0.46 -17.52 20.88
CA ILE A 69 -0.32 -17.22 22.09
C ILE A 69 -1.78 -16.87 21.80
N PHE A 70 -2.14 -16.67 20.56
CA PHE A 70 -3.48 -16.21 20.19
C PHE A 70 -4.43 -17.39 19.89
N PRO A 71 -5.69 -17.37 20.40
CA PRO A 71 -6.64 -18.48 20.19
C PRO A 71 -6.95 -18.80 18.72
N LEU A 72 -6.75 -17.84 17.80
CA LEU A 72 -6.94 -18.02 16.36
C LEU A 72 -5.61 -18.23 15.61
N TYR A 73 -4.57 -18.69 16.34
CA TYR A 73 -3.29 -19.01 15.71
C TYR A 73 -3.45 -20.03 14.59
N PHE A 74 -3.00 -19.66 13.40
CA PHE A 74 -2.96 -20.55 12.25
C PHE A 74 -1.82 -20.11 11.30
N LEU A 75 -0.62 -20.52 11.63
CA LEU A 75 0.61 -20.16 10.90
C LEU A 75 0.52 -20.39 9.38
N PRO A 76 -0.08 -21.47 8.87
CA PRO A 76 -0.23 -21.66 7.43
C PRO A 76 -0.93 -20.52 6.70
N ALA A 77 -1.94 -19.90 7.31
CA ALA A 77 -2.63 -18.75 6.71
C ALA A 77 -1.74 -17.49 6.70
N ALA A 78 -0.97 -17.27 7.75
CA ALA A 78 -0.03 -16.14 7.83
C ALA A 78 1.08 -16.29 6.78
N GLU A 79 1.66 -17.49 6.64
CA GLU A 79 2.69 -17.79 5.63
C GLU A 79 2.13 -17.66 4.20
N ALA A 80 0.94 -18.19 3.94
CA ALA A 80 0.28 -18.11 2.65
C ALA A 80 0.01 -16.65 2.26
N THR A 81 -0.44 -15.82 3.20
CA THR A 81 -0.70 -14.39 2.95
C THR A 81 0.55 -13.66 2.47
N THR A 82 1.69 -13.87 3.14
CA THR A 82 2.96 -13.25 2.73
C THR A 82 3.52 -13.83 1.44
N ALA A 83 3.36 -15.13 1.22
CA ALA A 83 3.80 -15.80 -0.01
C ALA A 83 3.01 -15.31 -1.24
N VAL A 84 1.68 -15.16 -1.10
CA VAL A 84 0.83 -14.61 -2.16
C VAL A 84 1.21 -13.15 -2.44
N GLY A 85 1.40 -12.33 -1.40
CA GLY A 85 1.83 -10.92 -1.58
C GLY A 85 3.15 -10.82 -2.34
N ARG A 86 4.17 -11.59 -1.95
CA ARG A 86 5.46 -11.63 -2.67
C ARG A 86 5.31 -12.10 -4.11
N TYR A 87 4.54 -13.13 -4.33
CA TYR A 87 4.28 -13.64 -5.67
C TYR A 87 3.63 -12.58 -6.56
N THR A 88 2.57 -11.95 -6.07
CA THR A 88 1.83 -10.94 -6.83
C THR A 88 2.70 -9.75 -7.21
N ILE A 89 3.51 -9.21 -6.27
CA ILE A 89 4.37 -8.07 -6.61
C ILE A 89 5.46 -8.44 -7.61
N LEU A 90 6.06 -9.63 -7.49
CA LEU A 90 7.08 -10.10 -8.43
C LEU A 90 6.51 -10.35 -9.83
N GLU A 91 5.33 -10.94 -9.93
CA GLU A 91 4.65 -11.11 -11.23
C GLU A 91 4.24 -9.77 -11.84
N THR A 92 3.82 -8.80 -11.01
CA THR A 92 3.53 -7.44 -11.49
C THR A 92 4.78 -6.75 -12.04
N ILE A 93 5.94 -6.91 -11.39
CA ILE A 93 7.23 -6.40 -11.89
C ILE A 93 7.57 -7.01 -13.26
N LYS A 94 7.48 -8.35 -13.39
CA LYS A 94 7.74 -9.02 -14.67
C LYS A 94 6.81 -8.52 -15.78
N LYS A 95 5.54 -8.25 -15.47
CA LYS A 95 4.60 -7.68 -16.43
C LYS A 95 4.97 -6.26 -16.84
N CYS A 96 5.41 -5.43 -15.90
CA CYS A 96 5.93 -4.11 -16.21
C CYS A 96 7.10 -4.21 -17.20
N GLU A 97 8.09 -5.05 -16.91
CA GLU A 97 9.25 -5.29 -17.78
C GLU A 97 8.83 -5.78 -19.18
N GLY A 98 7.89 -6.75 -19.24
CA GLY A 98 7.35 -7.28 -20.50
C GLY A 98 6.54 -6.28 -21.33
N THR A 99 6.05 -5.20 -20.72
CA THR A 99 5.33 -4.10 -21.40
C THR A 99 6.18 -2.85 -21.60
N GLY A 100 7.49 -2.93 -21.31
CA GLY A 100 8.41 -1.80 -21.46
C GLY A 100 8.26 -0.72 -20.39
N ILE A 101 7.62 -1.00 -19.27
CA ILE A 101 7.52 -0.10 -18.13
C ILE A 101 8.75 -0.29 -17.23
N GLU A 102 9.53 0.77 -17.04
CA GLU A 102 10.69 0.76 -16.14
C GLU A 102 10.22 0.81 -14.68
N VAL A 103 10.56 -0.21 -13.89
CA VAL A 103 10.30 -0.25 -12.45
C VAL A 103 11.52 0.28 -11.71
N LEU A 104 11.36 1.39 -11.01
CA LEU A 104 12.45 2.06 -10.28
C LEU A 104 12.64 1.49 -8.86
N TYR A 105 11.53 1.13 -8.21
CA TYR A 105 11.57 0.70 -6.81
C TYR A 105 10.29 -0.09 -6.46
N GLY A 106 10.42 -1.04 -5.55
CA GLY A 106 9.30 -1.81 -5.01
C GLY A 106 9.39 -1.94 -3.49
N ASP A 107 8.26 -1.80 -2.80
CA ASP A 107 8.17 -1.99 -1.35
C ASP A 107 6.86 -2.67 -0.97
N THR A 108 6.96 -3.89 -0.49
CA THR A 108 5.88 -4.71 0.08
C THR A 108 4.66 -4.87 -0.83
N ASP A 109 3.92 -3.80 -1.08
CA ASP A 109 2.63 -3.75 -1.80
C ASP A 109 2.54 -2.59 -2.80
N SER A 110 3.66 -1.91 -3.06
CA SER A 110 3.71 -0.77 -3.97
C SER A 110 4.90 -0.85 -4.94
N LEU A 111 4.71 -0.31 -6.14
CA LEU A 111 5.73 -0.16 -7.17
C LEU A 111 5.85 1.30 -7.58
N PHE A 112 7.09 1.74 -7.77
CA PHE A 112 7.42 3.02 -8.41
C PHE A 112 7.82 2.74 -9.85
N ILE A 113 7.05 3.27 -10.77
CA ILE A 113 7.25 3.10 -12.20
C ILE A 113 7.56 4.45 -12.84
N LYS A 114 8.41 4.44 -13.87
CA LYS A 114 8.88 5.65 -14.52
C LYS A 114 8.05 5.96 -15.75
N ASN A 115 7.42 7.13 -15.75
CA ASN A 115 6.73 7.72 -16.91
C ASN A 115 5.87 6.73 -17.72
N PRO A 116 5.00 5.92 -17.10
CA PRO A 116 4.13 5.02 -17.82
C PRO A 116 3.08 5.82 -18.61
N THR A 117 2.64 5.30 -19.75
CA THR A 117 1.46 5.84 -20.43
C THR A 117 0.17 5.41 -19.70
N GLU A 118 -0.91 6.14 -19.91
CA GLU A 118 -2.19 5.83 -19.32
C GLU A 118 -2.71 4.44 -19.74
N GLU A 119 -2.50 4.08 -21.01
CA GLU A 119 -2.82 2.75 -21.54
C GLU A 119 -2.03 1.63 -20.87
N GLN A 120 -0.74 1.85 -20.61
CA GLN A 120 0.10 0.90 -19.89
C GLN A 120 -0.40 0.68 -18.46
N ILE A 121 -0.79 1.75 -17.78
CA ILE A 121 -1.34 1.67 -16.40
C ILE A 121 -2.65 0.89 -16.40
N GLN A 122 -3.59 1.22 -17.29
CA GLN A 122 -4.87 0.53 -17.37
C GLN A 122 -4.70 -0.96 -17.64
N LYS A 123 -3.85 -1.31 -18.61
CA LYS A 123 -3.53 -2.70 -18.93
C LYS A 123 -2.93 -3.45 -17.74
N LEU A 124 -2.04 -2.80 -16.96
CA LEU A 124 -1.43 -3.38 -15.78
C LEU A 124 -2.47 -3.64 -14.68
N ILE A 125 -3.40 -2.70 -14.45
CA ILE A 125 -4.50 -2.82 -13.50
C ILE A 125 -5.42 -3.98 -13.88
N GLU A 126 -5.84 -4.05 -15.14
CA GLU A 126 -6.70 -5.11 -15.65
C GLU A 126 -6.06 -6.49 -15.53
N GLN A 127 -4.77 -6.60 -15.90
CA GLN A 127 -4.02 -7.84 -15.79
C GLN A 127 -3.81 -8.29 -14.35
N ALA A 128 -3.55 -7.37 -13.42
CA ALA A 128 -3.43 -7.72 -12.01
C ALA A 128 -4.76 -8.22 -11.44
N LYS A 129 -5.87 -7.63 -11.89
CA LYS A 129 -7.21 -8.06 -11.50
C LYS A 129 -7.58 -9.42 -12.06
N SER A 130 -7.35 -9.64 -13.38
CA SER A 130 -7.71 -10.90 -14.05
C SER A 130 -6.89 -12.08 -13.56
N ASP A 131 -5.58 -11.91 -13.39
CA ASP A 131 -4.67 -13.02 -13.14
C ASP A 131 -4.51 -13.36 -11.65
N HIS A 132 -4.65 -12.35 -10.78
CA HIS A 132 -4.39 -12.48 -9.35
C HIS A 132 -5.55 -12.06 -8.46
N GLY A 133 -6.62 -11.48 -9.02
CA GLY A 133 -7.73 -10.94 -8.24
C GLY A 133 -7.35 -9.73 -7.37
N VAL A 134 -6.23 -9.06 -7.69
CA VAL A 134 -5.70 -7.93 -6.93
C VAL A 134 -6.11 -6.62 -7.58
N ASP A 135 -6.69 -5.73 -6.79
CA ASP A 135 -7.02 -4.38 -7.20
C ASP A 135 -5.79 -3.49 -7.04
N LEU A 136 -5.19 -3.06 -8.15
CA LEU A 136 -4.16 -2.02 -8.16
C LEU A 136 -4.81 -0.65 -8.30
N GLU A 137 -4.30 0.33 -7.55
CA GLU A 137 -4.72 1.73 -7.64
C GLU A 137 -3.47 2.61 -7.77
N ILE A 138 -3.58 3.74 -8.48
CA ILE A 138 -2.55 4.79 -8.45
C ILE A 138 -2.68 5.49 -7.10
N ASP A 139 -1.67 5.34 -6.23
CA ASP A 139 -1.66 6.01 -4.93
C ASP A 139 -1.21 7.46 -5.06
N LYS A 140 -0.10 7.70 -5.77
CA LYS A 140 0.51 9.02 -5.92
C LYS A 140 1.27 9.14 -7.25
N THR A 141 1.28 10.37 -7.75
CA THR A 141 2.13 10.75 -8.88
C THR A 141 3.16 11.76 -8.39
N TYR A 142 4.42 11.46 -8.62
CA TYR A 142 5.54 12.32 -8.26
C TYR A 142 6.14 12.97 -9.49
N ARG A 143 6.49 14.24 -9.38
CA ARG A 143 7.27 14.98 -10.35
C ARG A 143 8.69 14.43 -10.46
N TYR A 144 9.28 14.12 -9.29
CA TYR A 144 10.52 13.38 -9.15
C TYR A 144 10.59 12.66 -7.80
N CYS A 145 11.44 11.64 -7.73
CA CYS A 145 11.73 10.88 -6.52
C CYS A 145 13.22 10.73 -6.30
N VAL A 146 13.64 10.78 -5.04
CA VAL A 146 14.97 10.37 -4.62
C VAL A 146 14.83 9.04 -3.88
N LEU A 147 15.36 7.99 -4.47
CA LEU A 147 15.27 6.62 -3.98
C LEU A 147 16.61 6.23 -3.37
N SER A 148 16.58 5.58 -2.21
CA SER A 148 17.76 5.08 -1.53
C SER A 148 17.87 3.56 -1.69
N ASN A 149 19.09 3.03 -1.64
CA ASN A 149 19.33 1.57 -1.59
C ASN A 149 18.81 0.92 -0.29
N ARG A 150 18.40 1.72 0.69
CA ARG A 150 17.81 1.21 1.93
C ARG A 150 16.31 1.05 1.77
N LYS A 151 15.78 -0.09 2.20
CA LYS A 151 14.34 -0.34 2.23
C LYS A 151 13.61 0.77 2.99
N LYS A 152 12.48 1.22 2.43
CA LYS A 152 11.58 2.21 3.04
C LYS A 152 12.24 3.57 3.32
N ASN A 153 13.26 3.95 2.55
CA ASN A 153 13.94 5.24 2.65
C ASN A 153 13.88 5.95 1.29
N TYR A 154 12.95 6.86 1.15
CA TYR A 154 12.80 7.67 -0.06
C TYR A 154 12.10 9.00 0.23
N LEU A 155 12.23 9.93 -0.68
CA LEU A 155 11.36 11.10 -0.77
C LEU A 155 10.82 11.24 -2.19
N GLY A 156 9.60 11.74 -2.29
CA GLY A 156 8.96 12.06 -3.57
C GLY A 156 8.31 13.43 -3.50
N VAL A 157 8.41 14.21 -4.57
CA VAL A 157 7.76 15.51 -4.70
C VAL A 157 6.63 15.40 -5.70
N THR A 158 5.41 15.67 -5.25
CA THR A 158 4.22 15.63 -6.11
C THR A 158 4.18 16.82 -7.06
N ASN A 159 3.33 16.74 -8.08
CA ASN A 159 3.10 17.86 -8.99
C ASN A 159 2.61 19.13 -8.29
N SER A 160 1.92 19.00 -7.14
CA SER A 160 1.48 20.12 -6.31
C SER A 160 2.58 20.70 -5.41
N GLY A 161 3.82 20.19 -5.46
CA GLY A 161 4.93 20.61 -4.59
C GLY A 161 4.94 19.97 -3.20
N LYS A 162 3.96 19.11 -2.87
CA LYS A 162 3.98 18.39 -1.59
C LYS A 162 5.09 17.37 -1.55
N VAL A 163 5.92 17.40 -0.50
CA VAL A 163 6.99 16.44 -0.29
C VAL A 163 6.52 15.29 0.58
N ASP A 164 6.62 14.08 0.06
CA ASP A 164 6.34 12.84 0.77
C ASP A 164 7.65 12.15 1.16
N VAL A 165 7.82 11.88 2.45
CA VAL A 165 9.06 11.35 3.02
C VAL A 165 8.78 10.05 3.75
N LYS A 166 9.53 9.01 3.42
CA LYS A 166 9.53 7.71 4.10
C LYS A 166 10.90 7.40 4.70
N GLY A 167 10.90 6.98 5.96
CA GLY A 167 12.03 6.35 6.64
C GLY A 167 13.30 7.18 6.86
N LEU A 168 13.39 8.40 6.29
CA LEU A 168 14.57 9.25 6.40
C LEU A 168 14.81 9.71 7.86
N THR A 169 16.06 9.80 8.24
CA THR A 169 16.49 10.09 9.63
C THR A 169 15.93 11.40 10.17
N GLY A 170 15.81 12.43 9.34
CA GLY A 170 15.28 13.73 9.76
C GLY A 170 13.83 13.70 10.25
N LYS A 171 13.05 12.67 9.86
CA LYS A 171 11.65 12.51 10.30
C LYS A 171 11.51 11.70 11.60
N LYS A 172 12.55 11.05 12.08
CA LYS A 172 12.48 10.14 13.24
C LYS A 172 12.36 10.93 14.55
N SER A 173 11.66 10.38 15.55
CA SER A 173 11.40 11.03 16.84
C SER A 173 12.67 11.36 17.61
N HIS A 174 13.67 10.47 17.58
CA HIS A 174 14.94 10.59 18.30
C HIS A 174 15.99 11.48 17.61
N THR A 175 15.69 12.07 16.46
CA THR A 175 16.61 12.98 15.77
C THR A 175 16.67 14.33 16.51
N PRO A 176 17.88 14.89 16.79
CA PRO A 176 18.02 16.19 17.43
C PRO A 176 17.27 17.31 16.71
N ALA A 177 16.75 18.28 17.47
CA ALA A 177 15.88 19.32 16.95
C ALA A 177 16.53 20.17 15.84
N PHE A 178 17.81 20.50 15.97
CA PHE A 178 18.53 21.28 14.96
C PHE A 178 18.68 20.52 13.62
N ILE A 179 18.88 19.19 13.67
CA ILE A 179 18.94 18.35 12.45
C ILE A 179 17.55 18.27 11.82
N LYS A 180 16.50 18.14 12.63
CA LYS A 180 15.13 18.18 12.11
C LYS A 180 14.83 19.49 11.41
N LYS A 181 15.21 20.63 12.02
CA LYS A 181 14.99 21.94 11.43
C LYS A 181 15.66 22.06 10.06
N LEU A 182 16.96 21.73 9.99
CA LEU A 182 17.71 21.72 8.73
C LEU A 182 17.09 20.79 7.67
N PHE A 183 16.64 19.60 8.11
CA PHE A 183 15.99 18.64 7.23
C PHE A 183 14.69 19.18 6.62
N PHE A 184 13.85 19.85 7.42
CA PHE A 184 12.61 20.45 6.91
C PHE A 184 12.88 21.64 6.00
N GLU A 185 13.83 22.50 6.32
CA GLU A 185 14.28 23.59 5.44
C GLU A 185 14.75 23.06 4.07
N LEU A 186 15.49 21.93 4.06
CA LEU A 186 15.88 21.25 2.83
C LEU A 186 14.66 20.72 2.04
N LEU A 187 13.66 20.17 2.72
CA LEU A 187 12.43 19.70 2.06
C LEU A 187 11.66 20.86 1.43
N ASP A 188 11.62 22.03 2.07
CA ASP A 188 10.98 23.23 1.54
C ASP A 188 11.69 23.70 0.24
N VAL A 189 13.02 23.69 0.22
CA VAL A 189 13.80 23.97 -1.00
C VAL A 189 13.47 22.96 -2.11
N LEU A 190 13.46 21.66 -1.77
CA LEU A 190 13.14 20.60 -2.74
C LEU A 190 11.70 20.70 -3.28
N SER A 191 10.77 21.21 -2.49
CA SER A 191 9.37 21.37 -2.91
C SER A 191 9.18 22.29 -4.11
N VAL A 192 10.07 23.28 -4.30
CA VAL A 192 10.01 24.26 -5.39
C VAL A 192 10.84 23.86 -6.61
N VAL A 193 11.74 22.88 -6.50
CA VAL A 193 12.53 22.38 -7.64
C VAL A 193 11.62 21.69 -8.65
N GLN A 194 11.70 22.07 -9.92
CA GLN A 194 10.83 21.57 -11.00
C GLN A 194 11.33 20.23 -11.56
N THR A 195 12.64 20.07 -11.71
CA THR A 195 13.30 18.86 -12.21
C THR A 195 14.64 18.67 -11.48
N MET A 196 15.04 17.43 -11.31
CA MET A 196 16.41 17.09 -10.92
C MET A 196 17.15 16.51 -12.11
#